data_2d72907c3044439deca6ee08eec5e550
#
_entry.id   2d72907c3044439deca6ee08eec5e550
#
_cell.length_a   1.000
_cell.length_b   1.000
_cell.length_c   1.000
_cell.angle_alpha   90.00
_cell.angle_beta   90.00
_cell.angle_gamma   90.00
#
_symmetry.space_group_name_H-M   'P 1'
#
loop_
_entity.id
_entity.type
_entity.pdbx_description
1 polymer ?
#
loop_
_entity_poly.entity_id
_entity_poly.type
_entity_poly.pdbx_seq_one_letter_code
_entity_poly.pdbx_strand_id
1 'polypeptide(L)'
;MKTGAFKECEAYAVCARINDLNDKVMVVASAGNTARAFARVCSENNIPLLLCIPQDCIDAMWSAKPLNPCVKLVATERGSDYFDAIYLSNIICELDKFYPEGGAKNVARRDGMGTTVLSAVTTIGRIPDYYFQAVGSGTGAIAAWEANKRFIVDGRYGNNLMKLMVSQNIPFTPMYDAWKA
;
A
#
# COMPACT_ATOMS: atom_id res chain seq x y z
N MET A 1 13.23 1.28 -7.38
CA MET A 1 12.59 0.51 -6.28
C MET A 1 13.47 -0.67 -5.91
N LYS A 2 13.93 -0.76 -4.67
CA LYS A 2 14.83 -1.84 -4.21
C LYS A 2 14.10 -3.17 -3.94
N THR A 3 12.79 -3.11 -3.65
CA THR A 3 11.94 -4.32 -3.53
C THR A 3 11.34 -4.77 -4.87
N GLY A 4 11.63 -4.08 -5.96
CA GLY A 4 11.05 -4.35 -7.28
C GLY A 4 9.57 -3.99 -7.41
N ALA A 5 8.98 -3.32 -6.41
CA ALA A 5 7.55 -3.02 -6.39
C ALA A 5 7.27 -1.55 -6.07
N PHE A 6 6.32 -0.93 -6.78
CA PHE A 6 5.90 0.45 -6.54
C PHE A 6 5.26 0.68 -5.15
N LYS A 7 5.00 -0.38 -4.41
CA LYS A 7 4.54 -0.34 -3.01
C LYS A 7 5.53 0.36 -2.06
N GLU A 8 6.79 0.52 -2.48
CA GLU A 8 7.74 1.34 -1.71
C GLU A 8 7.31 2.80 -1.61
N CYS A 9 6.64 3.35 -2.63
CA CYS A 9 6.15 4.72 -2.59
C CYS A 9 5.16 4.94 -1.45
N GLU A 10 4.26 3.96 -1.21
CA GLU A 10 3.34 4.02 -0.07
C GLU A 10 4.06 3.90 1.26
N ALA A 11 5.01 2.98 1.38
CA ALA A 11 5.74 2.75 2.61
C ALA A 11 6.59 3.98 3.00
N TYR A 12 7.30 4.58 2.07
CA TYR A 12 8.05 5.82 2.33
C TYR A 12 7.16 6.96 2.82
N ALA A 13 6.02 7.20 2.15
CA ALA A 13 5.14 8.30 2.51
C ALA A 13 4.46 8.09 3.87
N VAL A 14 4.06 6.85 4.18
CA VAL A 14 3.49 6.50 5.49
C VAL A 14 4.54 6.66 6.57
N CYS A 15 5.72 6.04 6.41
CA CYS A 15 6.78 6.10 7.41
C CYS A 15 7.31 7.53 7.64
N ALA A 16 7.37 8.36 6.60
CA ALA A 16 7.79 9.77 6.73
C ALA A 16 6.78 10.65 7.50
N ARG A 17 5.53 10.22 7.61
CA ARG A 17 4.47 10.94 8.34
C ARG A 17 4.14 10.36 9.71
N ILE A 18 4.90 9.38 10.16
CA ILE A 18 4.78 8.87 11.51
C ILE A 18 5.38 9.93 12.45
N ASN A 19 4.51 10.71 13.06
CA ASN A 19 4.88 11.64 14.11
C ASN A 19 4.73 10.91 15.45
N ASP A 20 5.78 10.92 16.25
CA ASP A 20 5.81 10.52 17.65
C ASP A 20 5.00 9.23 17.97
N LEU A 21 5.60 8.08 17.68
CA LEU A 21 4.93 6.78 17.85
C LEU A 21 4.69 6.38 19.32
N ASN A 22 5.23 7.15 20.30
CA ASN A 22 5.10 6.85 21.72
C ASN A 22 5.24 5.35 22.02
N ASP A 23 6.29 4.70 21.49
CA ASP A 23 6.57 3.26 21.61
C ASP A 23 5.50 2.33 20.98
N LYS A 24 4.65 2.86 20.10
CA LYS A 24 3.65 2.05 19.40
C LYS A 24 4.24 1.32 18.20
N VAL A 25 3.66 0.16 17.91
CA VAL A 25 4.05 -0.71 16.79
C VAL A 25 3.01 -0.61 15.67
N MET A 26 3.46 -0.27 14.48
CA MET A 26 2.60 -0.29 13.29
C MET A 26 2.28 -1.73 12.88
N VAL A 27 1.02 -2.00 12.54
CA VAL A 27 0.57 -3.32 12.08
C VAL A 27 0.16 -3.24 10.61
N VAL A 28 0.72 -4.14 9.81
CA VAL A 28 0.41 -4.26 8.37
C VAL A 28 0.01 -5.70 8.06
N ALA A 29 -1.20 -5.90 7.53
CA ALA A 29 -1.61 -7.18 6.96
C ALA A 29 -1.35 -7.17 5.44
N SER A 30 -0.56 -8.11 4.94
CA SER A 30 -0.29 -8.23 3.51
C SER A 30 0.32 -9.56 3.14
N ALA A 31 -0.05 -10.08 1.98
CA ALA A 31 0.46 -11.34 1.43
C ALA A 31 1.63 -11.16 0.43
N GLY A 32 2.26 -9.98 0.34
CA GLY A 32 3.32 -9.81 -0.65
C GLY A 32 3.97 -8.42 -0.70
N ASN A 33 3.82 -7.73 -1.82
CA ASN A 33 4.59 -6.49 -2.13
C ASN A 33 4.49 -5.38 -1.08
N THR A 34 3.31 -5.18 -0.47
CA THR A 34 3.13 -4.18 0.60
C THR A 34 3.94 -4.59 1.84
N ALA A 35 3.84 -5.84 2.28
CA ALA A 35 4.59 -6.32 3.43
C ALA A 35 6.10 -6.15 3.23
N ARG A 36 6.64 -6.53 2.05
CA ARG A 36 8.07 -6.34 1.72
C ARG A 36 8.50 -4.87 1.73
N ALA A 37 7.66 -3.99 1.18
CA ALA A 37 7.95 -2.56 1.14
C ALA A 37 8.04 -1.96 2.55
N PHE A 38 7.05 -2.22 3.38
CA PHE A 38 7.05 -1.78 4.78
C PHE A 38 8.16 -2.43 5.60
N ALA A 39 8.38 -3.76 5.46
CA ALA A 39 9.47 -4.46 6.13
C ALA A 39 10.81 -3.76 5.88
N ARG A 40 11.09 -3.45 4.61
CA ARG A 40 12.33 -2.80 4.24
C ARG A 40 12.43 -1.36 4.77
N VAL A 41 11.44 -0.53 4.52
CA VAL A 41 11.48 0.89 4.93
C VAL A 41 11.54 1.02 6.45
N CYS A 42 10.74 0.25 7.18
CA CYS A 42 10.76 0.23 8.64
C CYS A 42 12.10 -0.30 9.18
N SER A 43 12.65 -1.37 8.59
CA SER A 43 13.96 -1.91 8.95
C SER A 43 15.10 -0.90 8.78
N GLU A 44 15.11 -0.15 7.66
CA GLU A 44 16.15 0.85 7.38
C GLU A 44 16.04 2.09 8.28
N ASN A 45 14.88 2.36 8.87
CA ASN A 45 14.61 3.54 9.70
C ASN A 45 14.30 3.23 11.18
N ASN A 46 14.51 1.99 11.62
CA ASN A 46 14.24 1.54 13.00
C ASN A 46 12.78 1.80 13.47
N ILE A 47 11.82 1.70 12.56
CA ILE A 47 10.39 1.88 12.87
C ILE A 47 9.80 0.53 13.31
N PRO A 48 9.21 0.43 14.52
CA PRO A 48 8.60 -0.80 14.99
C PRO A 48 7.45 -1.24 14.08
N LEU A 49 7.55 -2.47 13.55
CA LEU A 49 6.60 -3.03 12.60
C LEU A 49 6.25 -4.47 12.98
N LEU A 50 4.96 -4.77 12.96
CA LEU A 50 4.44 -6.14 12.99
C LEU A 50 3.71 -6.44 11.66
N LEU A 51 4.17 -7.48 10.97
CA LEU A 51 3.54 -7.96 9.76
C LEU A 51 2.65 -9.16 10.07
N CYS A 52 1.39 -9.11 9.67
CA CYS A 52 0.46 -10.24 9.69
C CYS A 52 0.36 -10.82 8.29
N ILE A 53 0.76 -12.09 8.12
CA ILE A 53 0.93 -12.72 6.80
C ILE A 53 0.29 -14.11 6.81
N PRO A 54 -0.40 -14.53 5.75
CA PRO A 54 -0.78 -15.93 5.60
C PRO A 54 0.46 -16.83 5.59
N GLN A 55 0.43 -17.94 6.33
CA GLN A 55 1.55 -18.89 6.43
C GLN A 55 2.07 -19.31 5.04
N ASP A 56 1.16 -19.57 4.11
CA ASP A 56 1.50 -20.03 2.76
C ASP A 56 2.10 -18.92 1.86
N CYS A 57 2.15 -17.67 2.35
CA CYS A 57 2.75 -16.53 1.67
C CYS A 57 4.12 -16.11 2.23
N ILE A 58 4.65 -16.83 3.23
CA ILE A 58 5.93 -16.47 3.87
C ILE A 58 7.07 -16.44 2.85
N ASP A 59 7.12 -17.37 1.91
CA ASP A 59 8.16 -17.44 0.88
C ASP A 59 8.18 -16.21 -0.06
N ALA A 60 7.06 -15.46 -0.13
CA ALA A 60 7.01 -14.18 -0.84
C ALA A 60 7.72 -13.04 -0.10
N MET A 61 8.14 -13.26 1.16
CA MET A 61 8.78 -12.25 2.03
C MET A 61 10.31 -12.25 1.90
N TRP A 62 10.82 -12.30 0.67
CA TRP A 62 12.25 -12.16 0.45
C TRP A 62 12.76 -10.73 0.75
N SER A 63 13.98 -10.65 1.24
CA SER A 63 14.70 -9.40 1.46
C SER A 63 16.14 -9.55 0.96
N ALA A 64 16.67 -8.50 0.30
CA ALA A 64 18.05 -8.47 -0.17
C ALA A 64 19.09 -8.36 0.97
N LYS A 65 18.65 -7.95 2.16
CA LYS A 65 19.49 -7.82 3.37
C LYS A 65 18.70 -8.32 4.58
N PRO A 66 19.36 -8.78 5.65
CA PRO A 66 18.69 -9.08 6.91
C PRO A 66 17.86 -7.88 7.39
N LEU A 67 16.66 -8.15 7.89
CA LEU A 67 15.80 -7.13 8.48
C LEU A 67 16.25 -6.81 9.90
N ASN A 68 16.09 -5.54 10.29
CA ASN A 68 16.31 -5.09 11.65
C ASN A 68 15.32 -5.78 12.61
N PRO A 69 15.74 -6.14 13.83
CA PRO A 69 14.86 -6.72 14.86
C PRO A 69 13.60 -5.92 15.20
N CYS A 70 13.50 -4.64 14.84
CA CYS A 70 12.28 -3.84 14.97
C CYS A 70 11.13 -4.33 14.08
N VAL A 71 11.43 -5.11 13.04
CA VAL A 71 10.44 -5.74 12.17
C VAL A 71 10.16 -7.16 12.66
N LYS A 72 8.93 -7.41 13.03
CA LYS A 72 8.46 -8.73 13.47
C LYS A 72 7.41 -9.24 12.47
N LEU A 73 7.30 -10.56 12.40
CA LEU A 73 6.33 -11.24 11.56
C LEU A 73 5.53 -12.23 12.39
N VAL A 74 4.23 -12.22 12.20
CA VAL A 74 3.29 -13.21 12.70
C VAL A 74 2.60 -13.84 11.49
N ALA A 75 2.59 -15.15 11.44
CA ALA A 75 1.89 -15.89 10.40
C ALA A 75 0.59 -16.47 10.96
N THR A 76 -0.45 -16.50 10.13
CA THR A 76 -1.68 -17.27 10.41
C THR A 76 -1.41 -18.78 10.26
N GLU A 77 -2.37 -19.61 10.56
CA GLU A 77 -2.27 -21.05 10.33
C GLU A 77 -2.15 -21.36 8.84
N ARG A 78 -1.60 -22.53 8.53
CA ARG A 78 -1.52 -23.03 7.14
C ARG A 78 -2.93 -23.20 6.56
N GLY A 79 -3.12 -22.80 5.31
CA GLY A 79 -4.42 -22.81 4.63
C GLY A 79 -5.29 -21.57 4.89
N SER A 80 -4.82 -20.65 5.75
CA SER A 80 -5.48 -19.35 5.92
C SER A 80 -5.25 -18.45 4.71
N ASP A 81 -6.19 -17.55 4.46
CA ASP A 81 -6.11 -16.58 3.37
C ASP A 81 -5.69 -15.18 3.84
N TYR A 82 -5.75 -14.22 2.91
CA TYR A 82 -5.42 -12.82 3.20
C TYR A 82 -6.41 -12.17 4.17
N PHE A 83 -7.68 -12.58 4.17
CA PHE A 83 -8.69 -12.04 5.08
C PHE A 83 -8.44 -12.48 6.52
N ASP A 84 -7.93 -13.69 6.74
CA ASP A 84 -7.50 -14.17 8.05
C ASP A 84 -6.34 -13.33 8.60
N ALA A 85 -5.38 -12.96 7.76
CA ALA A 85 -4.30 -12.08 8.15
C ALA A 85 -4.80 -10.66 8.51
N ILE A 86 -5.79 -10.13 7.79
CA ILE A 86 -6.47 -8.87 8.13
C ILE A 86 -7.20 -9.01 9.46
N TYR A 87 -7.94 -10.09 9.66
CA TYR A 87 -8.66 -10.34 10.90
C TYR A 87 -7.73 -10.40 12.09
N LEU A 88 -6.63 -11.15 11.98
CA LEU A 88 -5.58 -11.20 13.01
C LEU A 88 -5.00 -9.80 13.30
N SER A 89 -4.73 -9.01 12.27
CA SER A 89 -4.21 -7.65 12.43
C SER A 89 -5.19 -6.74 13.18
N ASN A 90 -6.49 -6.90 12.95
CA ASN A 90 -7.52 -6.13 13.65
C ASN A 90 -7.56 -6.49 15.14
N ILE A 91 -7.53 -7.79 15.48
CA ILE A 91 -7.47 -8.24 16.88
C ILE A 91 -6.22 -7.68 17.58
N ILE A 92 -5.06 -7.75 16.94
CA ILE A 92 -3.81 -7.20 17.50
C ILE A 92 -3.93 -5.70 17.77
N CYS A 93 -4.60 -4.95 16.87
CA CYS A 93 -4.79 -3.51 17.01
C CYS A 93 -5.79 -3.12 18.11
N GLU A 94 -6.50 -4.06 18.73
CA GLU A 94 -7.26 -3.82 19.97
C GLU A 94 -6.35 -3.61 21.20
N LEU A 95 -5.09 -4.00 21.11
CA LEU A 95 -4.10 -3.79 22.15
C LEU A 95 -3.48 -2.39 22.02
N ASP A 96 -3.38 -1.65 23.12
CA ASP A 96 -2.95 -0.24 23.16
C ASP A 96 -1.60 0.06 22.50
N LYS A 97 -0.69 -0.92 22.44
CA LYS A 97 0.65 -0.78 21.85
C LYS A 97 0.66 -0.86 20.32
N PHE A 98 -0.44 -1.28 19.70
CA PHE A 98 -0.50 -1.52 18.28
C PHE A 98 -1.46 -0.56 17.60
N TYR A 99 -1.14 -0.17 16.35
CA TYR A 99 -2.04 0.63 15.52
C TYR A 99 -2.01 0.16 14.07
N PRO A 100 -3.15 0.20 13.36
CA PRO A 100 -3.22 -0.24 11.98
C PRO A 100 -2.57 0.78 11.05
N GLU A 101 -1.87 0.31 10.03
CA GLU A 101 -1.36 1.15 8.95
C GLU A 101 -2.51 1.89 8.22
N GLY A 102 -3.68 1.29 8.14
CA GLY A 102 -4.92 1.93 7.68
C GLY A 102 -5.31 1.64 6.23
N GLY A 103 -4.46 0.99 5.45
CA GLY A 103 -4.77 0.58 4.08
C GLY A 103 -5.20 1.73 3.18
N ALA A 104 -6.26 1.55 2.40
CA ALA A 104 -6.79 2.57 1.49
C ALA A 104 -7.33 3.82 2.21
N LYS A 105 -7.65 3.75 3.49
CA LYS A 105 -8.09 4.89 4.31
C LYS A 105 -6.93 5.82 4.69
N ASN A 106 -5.69 5.33 4.67
CA ASN A 106 -4.50 6.10 5.01
C ASN A 106 -4.14 7.10 3.89
N VAL A 107 -4.31 8.38 4.16
CA VAL A 107 -4.00 9.47 3.20
C VAL A 107 -2.52 9.46 2.81
N ALA A 108 -1.62 9.25 3.75
CA ALA A 108 -0.18 9.20 3.47
C ALA A 108 0.16 8.08 2.46
N ARG A 109 -0.50 6.93 2.60
CA ARG A 109 -0.37 5.81 1.66
C ARG A 109 -0.81 6.20 0.25
N ARG A 110 -1.96 6.85 0.12
CA ARG A 110 -2.48 7.31 -1.18
C ARG A 110 -1.58 8.40 -1.79
N ASP A 111 -1.11 9.35 -0.99
CA ASP A 111 -0.17 10.36 -1.44
C ASP A 111 1.13 9.75 -1.98
N GLY A 112 1.68 8.78 -1.28
CA GLY A 112 2.86 8.03 -1.74
C GLY A 112 2.63 7.33 -3.08
N MET A 113 1.51 6.63 -3.23
CA MET A 113 1.16 5.98 -4.50
C MET A 113 0.87 6.98 -5.61
N GLY A 114 0.32 8.15 -5.31
CA GLY A 114 0.09 9.24 -6.26
C GLY A 114 1.38 9.77 -6.91
N THR A 115 2.54 9.55 -6.29
CA THR A 115 3.84 9.95 -6.87
C THR A 115 4.16 9.22 -8.18
N THR A 116 3.57 8.05 -8.44
CA THR A 116 3.68 7.36 -9.73
C THR A 116 3.04 8.17 -10.86
N VAL A 117 1.87 8.77 -10.59
CA VAL A 117 1.19 9.67 -11.53
C VAL A 117 1.97 10.98 -11.69
N LEU A 118 2.51 11.53 -10.58
CA LEU A 118 3.38 12.71 -10.64
C LEU A 118 4.57 12.46 -11.56
N SER A 119 5.26 11.33 -11.42
CA SER A 119 6.39 10.96 -12.27
C SER A 119 5.98 10.86 -13.75
N ALA A 120 4.84 10.25 -14.06
CA ALA A 120 4.32 10.16 -15.43
C ALA A 120 4.01 11.55 -16.00
N VAL A 121 3.24 12.35 -15.28
CA VAL A 121 2.80 13.69 -15.70
C VAL A 121 3.99 14.62 -15.94
N THR A 122 4.98 14.62 -15.06
CA THR A 122 6.19 15.45 -15.22
C THR A 122 7.07 14.99 -16.37
N THR A 123 7.10 13.68 -16.67
CA THR A 123 7.89 13.13 -17.78
C THR A 123 7.26 13.45 -19.14
N ILE A 124 5.93 13.30 -19.28
CA ILE A 124 5.23 13.51 -20.55
C ILE A 124 4.76 14.94 -20.75
N GLY A 125 4.83 15.80 -19.72
CA GLY A 125 4.46 17.21 -19.78
C GLY A 125 2.95 17.49 -19.83
N ARG A 126 2.11 16.48 -19.64
CA ARG A 126 0.64 16.60 -19.61
C ARG A 126 -0.03 15.52 -18.78
N ILE A 127 -1.28 15.71 -18.40
CA ILE A 127 -2.09 14.65 -17.77
C ILE A 127 -2.40 13.58 -18.84
N PRO A 128 -2.14 12.27 -18.56
CA PRO A 128 -2.51 11.18 -19.47
C PRO A 128 -4.03 11.08 -19.70
N ASP A 129 -4.44 10.49 -20.81
CA ASP A 129 -5.86 10.22 -21.09
C ASP A 129 -6.37 9.00 -20.31
N TYR A 130 -5.48 8.04 -20.04
CA TYR A 130 -5.80 6.77 -19.41
C TYR A 130 -4.77 6.39 -18.34
N TYR A 131 -5.25 5.74 -17.29
CA TYR A 131 -4.44 5.10 -16.27
C TYR A 131 -4.84 3.63 -16.14
N PHE A 132 -3.90 2.73 -16.40
CA PHE A 132 -4.13 1.29 -16.34
C PHE A 132 -3.48 0.71 -15.10
N GLN A 133 -4.23 -0.08 -14.32
CA GLN A 133 -3.68 -0.76 -13.14
C GLN A 133 -4.43 -2.04 -12.82
N ALA A 134 -3.67 -3.10 -12.51
CA ALA A 134 -4.21 -4.25 -11.77
C ALA A 134 -4.42 -3.85 -10.30
N VAL A 135 -5.61 -4.08 -9.78
CA VAL A 135 -6.00 -3.68 -8.43
C VAL A 135 -6.41 -4.86 -7.55
N GLY A 136 -5.97 -4.81 -6.29
CA GLY A 136 -6.55 -5.60 -5.21
C GLY A 136 -7.52 -4.71 -4.43
N SER A 137 -7.01 -3.95 -3.44
CA SER A 137 -7.80 -3.01 -2.63
C SER A 137 -8.24 -1.72 -3.34
N GLY A 138 -7.76 -1.47 -4.57
CA GLY A 138 -8.04 -0.22 -5.30
C GLY A 138 -7.28 1.01 -4.83
N THR A 139 -6.45 0.92 -3.81
CA THR A 139 -5.70 2.07 -3.24
C THR A 139 -4.93 2.86 -4.31
N GLY A 140 -4.29 2.19 -5.26
CA GLY A 140 -3.54 2.84 -6.32
C GLY A 140 -4.43 3.60 -7.31
N ALA A 141 -5.59 3.06 -7.64
CA ALA A 141 -6.56 3.74 -8.50
C ALA A 141 -7.15 4.98 -7.81
N ILE A 142 -7.47 4.88 -6.51
CA ILE A 142 -7.90 6.02 -5.70
C ILE A 142 -6.80 7.08 -5.67
N ALA A 143 -5.57 6.69 -5.40
CA ALA A 143 -4.42 7.59 -5.38
C ALA A 143 -4.19 8.29 -6.73
N ALA A 144 -4.34 7.56 -7.85
CA ALA A 144 -4.24 8.12 -9.18
C ALA A 144 -5.34 9.14 -9.46
N TRP A 145 -6.55 8.84 -9.04
CA TRP A 145 -7.68 9.77 -9.15
C TRP A 145 -7.47 11.04 -8.34
N GLU A 146 -7.06 10.92 -7.08
CA GLU A 146 -6.75 12.06 -6.21
C GLU A 146 -5.62 12.91 -6.80
N ALA A 147 -4.55 12.28 -7.30
CA ALA A 147 -3.45 12.97 -7.96
C ALA A 147 -3.93 13.73 -9.23
N ASN A 148 -4.75 13.10 -10.05
CA ASN A 148 -5.32 13.75 -11.24
C ASN A 148 -6.12 15.01 -10.88
N LYS A 149 -6.97 14.94 -9.84
CA LYS A 149 -7.71 16.11 -9.35
C LYS A 149 -6.79 17.24 -8.91
N ARG A 150 -5.71 16.92 -8.21
CA ARG A 150 -4.71 17.91 -7.78
C ARG A 150 -4.01 18.56 -8.97
N PHE A 151 -3.65 17.79 -10.02
CA PHE A 151 -3.03 18.35 -11.24
C PHE A 151 -3.97 19.26 -12.03
N ILE A 152 -5.26 18.93 -12.08
CA ILE A 152 -6.27 19.79 -12.70
C ILE A 152 -6.36 21.12 -11.94
N VAL A 153 -6.40 21.11 -10.60
CA VAL A 153 -6.41 22.33 -9.79
C VAL A 153 -5.11 23.13 -9.94
N ASP A 154 -3.97 22.46 -10.02
CA ASP A 154 -2.67 23.10 -10.27
C ASP A 154 -2.56 23.76 -11.65
N GLY A 155 -3.21 23.21 -12.66
CA GLY A 155 -3.33 23.76 -14.02
C GLY A 155 -2.11 23.68 -14.93
N ARG A 156 -0.91 23.38 -14.40
CA ARG A 156 0.35 23.35 -15.18
C ARG A 156 0.38 22.31 -16.29
N TYR A 157 -0.37 21.22 -16.12
CA TYR A 157 -0.34 20.05 -17.00
C TYR A 157 -1.65 19.84 -17.78
N GLY A 158 -2.51 20.88 -17.79
CA GLY A 158 -3.82 20.84 -18.42
C GLY A 158 -4.94 20.43 -17.47
N ASN A 159 -6.14 20.24 -18.04
CA ASN A 159 -7.37 19.95 -17.28
C ASN A 159 -7.98 18.60 -17.64
N ASN A 160 -7.20 17.70 -18.23
CA ASN A 160 -7.71 16.41 -18.68
C ASN A 160 -8.12 15.53 -17.49
N LEU A 161 -9.33 14.96 -17.55
CA LEU A 161 -9.82 14.00 -16.59
C LEU A 161 -9.45 12.58 -17.03
N MET A 162 -8.42 12.04 -16.42
CA MET A 162 -7.86 10.72 -16.72
C MET A 162 -8.87 9.60 -16.47
N LYS A 163 -9.06 8.72 -17.44
CA LYS A 163 -9.91 7.54 -17.31
C LYS A 163 -9.15 6.43 -16.60
N LEU A 164 -9.73 5.91 -15.51
CA LEU A 164 -9.16 4.79 -14.77
C LEU A 164 -9.60 3.46 -15.40
N MET A 165 -8.63 2.69 -15.87
CA MET A 165 -8.83 1.37 -16.45
C MET A 165 -8.24 0.34 -15.47
N VAL A 166 -9.12 -0.26 -14.65
CA VAL A 166 -8.71 -1.18 -13.59
C VAL A 166 -9.05 -2.62 -13.94
N SER A 167 -8.16 -3.55 -13.59
CA SER A 167 -8.38 -4.98 -13.73
C SER A 167 -8.29 -5.70 -12.39
N GLN A 168 -9.08 -6.73 -12.21
CA GLN A 168 -9.09 -7.58 -11.01
C GLN A 168 -8.90 -9.04 -11.38
N ASN A 169 -8.40 -9.84 -10.45
CA ASN A 169 -8.24 -11.29 -10.64
C ASN A 169 -9.55 -12.03 -10.38
N ILE A 170 -9.93 -12.91 -11.29
CA ILE A 170 -11.01 -13.87 -11.08
C ILE A 170 -10.55 -14.90 -10.02
N PRO A 171 -11.44 -15.35 -9.10
CA PRO A 171 -12.90 -15.10 -9.08
C PRO A 171 -13.33 -13.87 -8.27
N PHE A 172 -12.41 -13.14 -7.64
CA PHE A 172 -12.74 -12.05 -6.71
C PHE A 172 -12.67 -10.68 -7.40
N THR A 173 -13.85 -10.18 -7.82
CA THR A 173 -13.98 -8.95 -8.64
C THR A 173 -14.94 -7.91 -8.06
N PRO A 174 -14.85 -7.54 -6.76
CA PRO A 174 -15.84 -6.69 -6.10
C PRO A 174 -16.05 -5.31 -6.75
N MET A 175 -15.01 -4.73 -7.36
CA MET A 175 -15.16 -3.44 -8.03
C MET A 175 -15.91 -3.56 -9.34
N TYR A 176 -15.66 -4.63 -10.11
CA TYR A 176 -16.41 -4.91 -11.33
C TYR A 176 -17.87 -5.17 -11.01
N ASP A 177 -18.15 -5.97 -9.98
CA ASP A 177 -19.51 -6.32 -9.55
C ASP A 177 -20.27 -5.08 -9.08
N ALA A 178 -19.63 -4.24 -8.26
CA ALA A 178 -20.20 -2.95 -7.81
C ALA A 178 -20.44 -1.95 -8.95
N TRP A 179 -19.60 -1.99 -10.00
CA TRP A 179 -19.79 -1.13 -11.17
C TRP A 179 -20.93 -1.60 -12.08
N LYS A 180 -21.24 -2.90 -12.07
CA LYS A 180 -22.33 -3.51 -12.84
C LYS A 180 -23.70 -3.38 -12.18
N ALA A 181 -23.75 -3.25 -10.84
CA ALA A 181 -24.97 -3.08 -10.05
C ALA A 181 -25.58 -1.68 -10.22
#